data_468238054b663c2e363d9858a3853fff
#
_entry.id   468238054b663c2e363d9858a3853fff
#
_cell.length_a   1.000
_cell.length_b   1.000
_cell.length_c   1.000
_cell.angle_alpha   90.00
_cell.angle_beta   90.00
_cell.angle_gamma   90.00
#
_symmetry.space_group_name_H-M   'P 1'
#
loop_
_entity.id
_entity.type
_entity.pdbx_description
1 polymer ?
#
loop_
_entity_poly.entity_id
_entity_poly.type
_entity_poly.pdbx_seq_one_letter_code
_entity_poly.pdbx_strand_id
1 'polypeptide(L)'
;MINLEFFEKLSKIFCGDELDLFIYKTGPDLVRFFNNNFKSNDSYGEGFPTRWRYVNQKLLELENNNKISDFLNVILSKKYILIERQTNEIDALEHQQKIINKIGKMCSIYSLKLFQKEGRFQLVEVDLDLVEIGKGGFATIYYQKSTGLVMKKLSEESSKKRELRSRFKREYEITKSCSDIDSIIRVFDFDSENCSYTMEKADSTLDTFIKENPLSYESQVNVVRQILCAMSLVHGKNVLHRDLSSTNIFLVKNKIKLADFGLGKNLDTLTSHQTVDTASYGQLYYCAPEQLTRLKEADKRSDVYSLGRIINFILTTNPDDFSHPLGPICEKATNLNPDYRYKDATHMLKKLNDFISLTRDKEYEKKIWKKISNQEFDSDVENYISSMRGKDLCKNCIQKGTDFIYAIVSCMHTDERRANNIIQSIDYYYVENLKGYKDADVFVDLSYLILKEEFPYPVKEVAAKILLYLDESVGRYKAQHKIKDLIDGGIDPLLEDILNANTSY
;
A
#
# COMPACT_ATOMS: atom_id res chain seq x y z
N MET A 1 29.36 -10.40 23.10
CA MET A 1 29.79 -11.20 24.28
C MET A 1 28.78 -10.96 25.38
N ILE A 2 28.10 -11.99 25.84
CA ILE A 2 27.03 -11.86 26.85
C ILE A 2 27.63 -11.27 28.16
N ASN A 3 26.83 -10.39 28.81
CA ASN A 3 27.27 -9.67 30.01
C ASN A 3 27.69 -10.64 31.13
N LEU A 4 28.86 -10.41 31.75
CA LEU A 4 29.41 -11.23 32.83
C LEU A 4 28.49 -11.31 34.05
N GLU A 5 27.77 -10.23 34.37
CA GLU A 5 26.81 -10.19 35.48
C GLU A 5 25.60 -11.10 35.23
N PHE A 6 25.19 -11.28 33.97
CA PHE A 6 24.13 -12.22 33.62
C PHE A 6 24.52 -13.65 34.00
N PHE A 7 25.73 -14.07 33.65
CA PHE A 7 26.22 -15.42 33.97
C PHE A 7 26.39 -15.61 35.49
N GLU A 8 26.84 -14.58 36.22
CA GLU A 8 26.90 -14.65 37.68
C GLU A 8 25.54 -14.90 38.30
N LYS A 9 24.50 -14.14 37.89
CA LYS A 9 23.13 -14.34 38.37
C LYS A 9 22.55 -15.70 37.95
N LEU A 10 22.76 -16.13 36.70
CA LEU A 10 22.32 -17.43 36.24
C LEU A 10 22.97 -18.56 37.04
N SER A 11 24.23 -18.41 37.38
CA SER A 11 25.01 -19.39 38.20
C SER A 11 24.42 -19.51 39.59
N LYS A 12 24.11 -18.41 40.27
CA LYS A 12 23.45 -18.39 41.58
C LYS A 12 22.10 -19.04 41.55
N ILE A 13 21.29 -18.74 40.54
CA ILE A 13 19.98 -19.37 40.33
C ILE A 13 20.15 -20.89 40.17
N PHE A 14 21.05 -21.34 39.31
CA PHE A 14 21.25 -22.76 39.06
C PHE A 14 21.84 -23.51 40.26
N CYS A 15 22.66 -22.86 41.07
CA CYS A 15 23.17 -23.45 42.33
C CYS A 15 22.08 -23.68 43.39
N GLY A 16 20.87 -23.13 43.20
CA GLY A 16 19.80 -23.17 44.20
C GLY A 16 19.91 -22.11 45.29
N ASP A 17 20.62 -21.01 45.00
CA ASP A 17 20.75 -19.88 45.94
C ASP A 17 19.52 -19.00 45.91
N GLU A 18 18.73 -19.04 44.84
CA GLU A 18 17.36 -18.50 44.77
C GLU A 18 16.38 -19.65 45.01
N LEU A 19 15.77 -19.63 46.16
CA LEU A 19 15.01 -20.73 46.74
C LEU A 19 13.89 -21.15 45.80
N ASP A 20 13.14 -21.37 45.33
CA ASP A 20 12.03 -21.92 44.55
C ASP A 20 12.30 -22.23 43.07
N LEU A 21 13.51 -21.99 42.54
CA LEU A 21 13.78 -22.25 41.13
C LEU A 21 14.51 -23.56 40.88
N PHE A 22 15.65 -23.76 41.51
CA PHE A 22 16.40 -25.04 41.51
C PHE A 22 16.69 -25.48 42.92
N ILE A 23 16.82 -26.78 43.14
CA ILE A 23 17.26 -27.30 44.43
C ILE A 23 18.72 -26.95 44.68
N TYR A 24 19.07 -26.83 45.94
CA TYR A 24 20.48 -26.62 46.37
C TYR A 24 21.36 -27.73 45.86
N LYS A 25 22.46 -27.37 45.17
CA LYS A 25 23.46 -28.30 44.64
C LYS A 25 24.77 -28.17 45.38
N THR A 26 25.29 -29.30 45.83
CA THR A 26 26.61 -29.38 46.43
C THR A 26 27.69 -29.26 45.34
N GLY A 27 28.96 -29.00 45.73
CA GLY A 27 30.10 -28.99 44.80
C GLY A 27 30.21 -30.29 43.98
N PRO A 28 30.19 -31.48 44.61
CA PRO A 28 30.15 -32.76 43.89
C PRO A 28 29.00 -32.89 42.90
N ASP A 29 27.79 -32.39 43.26
CA ASP A 29 26.65 -32.44 42.34
C ASP A 29 26.83 -31.58 41.09
N LEU A 30 27.41 -30.41 41.27
CA LEU A 30 27.74 -29.52 40.15
C LEU A 30 28.81 -30.14 39.21
N VAL A 31 29.85 -30.68 39.79
CA VAL A 31 30.88 -31.40 39.00
C VAL A 31 30.25 -32.56 38.22
N ARG A 32 29.45 -33.38 38.88
CA ARG A 32 28.73 -34.46 38.22
C ARG A 32 27.80 -33.98 37.10
N PHE A 33 27.11 -32.88 37.31
CA PHE A 33 26.21 -32.29 36.29
C PHE A 33 26.99 -31.89 35.04
N PHE A 34 28.09 -31.14 35.17
CA PHE A 34 28.86 -30.68 34.01
C PHE A 34 29.62 -31.84 33.32
N ASN A 35 30.15 -32.78 34.06
CA ASN A 35 30.81 -33.95 33.49
C ASN A 35 29.84 -34.81 32.66
N ASN A 36 28.62 -35.04 33.16
CA ASN A 36 27.63 -35.87 32.49
C ASN A 36 27.01 -35.21 31.26
N ASN A 37 26.74 -33.90 31.32
CA ASN A 37 26.02 -33.22 30.26
C ASN A 37 26.95 -32.53 29.24
N PHE A 38 28.16 -32.12 29.65
CA PHE A 38 29.07 -31.33 28.80
C PHE A 38 30.43 -31.93 28.63
N LYS A 39 30.62 -33.16 29.10
CA LYS A 39 31.92 -33.91 28.99
C LYS A 39 33.09 -33.17 29.64
N SER A 40 32.82 -32.39 30.68
CA SER A 40 33.89 -31.82 31.52
C SER A 40 34.61 -32.97 32.27
N ASN A 41 35.88 -32.83 32.49
CA ASN A 41 36.66 -33.83 33.27
C ASN A 41 37.11 -33.20 34.61
N ASP A 42 36.17 -32.56 35.30
CA ASP A 42 36.45 -31.86 36.55
C ASP A 42 36.38 -32.81 37.74
N SER A 43 37.10 -32.48 38.79
CA SER A 43 37.03 -33.19 40.06
C SER A 43 36.77 -32.20 41.22
N TYR A 44 36.09 -32.70 42.24
CA TYR A 44 35.86 -31.94 43.45
C TYR A 44 36.91 -32.30 44.51
N GLY A 45 37.57 -31.29 45.12
CA GLY A 45 38.60 -31.51 46.09
C GLY A 45 39.12 -30.20 46.68
N GLU A 46 40.30 -30.27 47.29
CA GLU A 46 40.95 -29.14 47.91
C GLU A 46 41.23 -28.06 46.83
N GLY A 47 40.90 -26.76 47.15
CA GLY A 47 41.02 -25.66 46.21
C GLY A 47 39.81 -25.46 45.27
N PHE A 48 38.73 -26.26 45.42
CA PHE A 48 37.51 -26.06 44.61
C PHE A 48 36.89 -24.65 44.89
N PRO A 49 36.58 -23.89 43.83
CA PRO A 49 36.00 -22.55 44.00
C PRO A 49 34.61 -22.60 44.65
N THR A 50 34.08 -21.45 45.05
CA THR A 50 32.71 -21.39 45.53
C THR A 50 31.76 -21.89 44.41
N ARG A 51 30.67 -22.54 44.80
CA ARG A 51 29.72 -23.22 43.89
C ARG A 51 29.33 -22.39 42.67
N TRP A 52 28.85 -21.18 42.94
CA TRP A 52 28.42 -20.28 41.87
C TRP A 52 29.61 -19.81 40.98
N ARG A 53 30.81 -19.62 41.55
CA ARG A 53 31.99 -19.29 40.77
C ARG A 53 32.39 -20.42 39.84
N TYR A 54 32.34 -21.66 40.31
CA TYR A 54 32.56 -22.83 39.44
C TYR A 54 31.57 -22.88 38.28
N VAL A 55 30.26 -22.73 38.58
CA VAL A 55 29.22 -22.68 37.55
C VAL A 55 29.46 -21.54 36.58
N ASN A 56 29.78 -20.34 37.09
CA ASN A 56 30.07 -19.17 36.25
C ASN A 56 31.23 -19.41 35.27
N GLN A 57 32.31 -20.02 35.73
CA GLN A 57 33.45 -20.41 34.86
C GLN A 57 32.95 -21.37 33.76
N LYS A 58 32.15 -22.37 34.09
CA LYS A 58 31.61 -23.32 33.12
C LYS A 58 30.66 -22.66 32.13
N LEU A 59 29.83 -21.73 32.55
CA LEU A 59 28.94 -20.97 31.64
C LEU A 59 29.76 -20.11 30.67
N LEU A 60 30.84 -19.50 31.12
CA LEU A 60 31.77 -18.74 30.25
C LEU A 60 32.48 -19.65 29.25
N GLU A 61 32.95 -20.85 29.67
CA GLU A 61 33.51 -21.85 28.76
C GLU A 61 32.47 -22.29 27.70
N LEU A 62 31.21 -22.50 28.08
CA LEU A 62 30.14 -22.88 27.18
C LEU A 62 29.80 -21.74 26.19
N GLU A 63 29.80 -20.49 26.67
CA GLU A 63 29.55 -19.32 25.81
C GLU A 63 30.67 -19.19 24.75
N ASN A 64 31.94 -19.27 25.16
CA ASN A 64 33.06 -19.21 24.25
C ASN A 64 33.03 -20.31 23.16
N ASN A 65 32.38 -21.43 23.46
CA ASN A 65 32.18 -22.53 22.54
C ASN A 65 30.81 -22.53 21.82
N ASN A 66 30.04 -21.44 21.94
CA ASN A 66 28.68 -21.31 21.40
C ASN A 66 27.69 -22.41 21.90
N LYS A 67 27.87 -22.90 23.13
CA LYS A 67 27.07 -23.98 23.74
C LYS A 67 26.17 -23.55 24.89
N ILE A 68 26.03 -22.25 25.14
CA ILE A 68 25.16 -21.75 26.23
C ILE A 68 23.70 -22.14 26.04
N SER A 69 23.23 -22.22 24.78
CA SER A 69 21.89 -22.72 24.48
C SER A 69 21.70 -24.18 24.86
N ASP A 70 22.75 -25.01 24.76
CA ASP A 70 22.68 -26.41 25.17
C ASP A 70 22.51 -26.52 26.69
N PHE A 71 23.19 -25.67 27.47
CA PHE A 71 23.00 -25.60 28.91
C PHE A 71 21.57 -25.24 29.28
N LEU A 72 21.03 -24.20 28.64
CA LEU A 72 19.63 -23.80 28.87
C LEU A 72 18.64 -24.91 28.48
N ASN A 73 18.89 -25.61 27.39
CA ASN A 73 18.05 -26.74 26.97
C ASN A 73 18.08 -27.90 27.93
N VAL A 74 19.18 -28.15 28.62
CA VAL A 74 19.28 -29.17 29.67
C VAL A 74 18.50 -28.75 30.89
N ILE A 75 18.78 -27.58 31.47
CA ILE A 75 18.22 -27.16 32.77
C ILE A 75 16.74 -26.77 32.67
N LEU A 76 16.29 -26.33 31.49
CA LEU A 76 14.89 -25.99 31.22
C LEU A 76 14.09 -27.18 30.68
N SER A 77 14.69 -28.36 30.52
CA SER A 77 13.96 -29.53 30.06
C SER A 77 13.02 -30.06 31.14
N LYS A 78 11.80 -30.46 30.75
CA LYS A 78 10.85 -31.17 31.66
C LYS A 78 11.49 -32.37 32.36
N LYS A 79 12.29 -33.14 31.59
CA LYS A 79 12.99 -34.32 32.11
C LYS A 79 13.95 -33.99 33.26
N TYR A 80 14.72 -32.92 33.11
CA TYR A 80 15.65 -32.49 34.13
C TYR A 80 14.92 -32.07 35.41
N ILE A 81 13.88 -31.27 35.28
CA ILE A 81 13.10 -30.76 36.42
C ILE A 81 12.36 -31.89 37.15
N LEU A 82 11.82 -32.86 36.42
CA LEU A 82 11.20 -34.04 36.99
C LEU A 82 12.16 -34.83 37.90
N ILE A 83 13.38 -35.07 37.39
CA ILE A 83 14.41 -35.82 38.10
C ILE A 83 14.95 -35.02 39.30
N GLU A 84 15.24 -33.75 39.07
CA GLU A 84 15.84 -32.89 40.09
C GLU A 84 14.89 -32.70 41.27
N ARG A 85 13.59 -32.48 41.04
CA ARG A 85 12.60 -32.19 42.10
C ARG A 85 11.82 -33.42 42.57
N GLN A 86 12.03 -34.56 41.96
CA GLN A 86 11.28 -35.79 42.27
C GLN A 86 9.77 -35.58 42.31
N THR A 87 9.24 -34.86 41.32
CA THR A 87 7.85 -34.43 41.28
C THR A 87 7.09 -35.09 40.10
N ASN A 88 5.77 -34.86 40.01
CA ASN A 88 4.97 -35.33 38.89
C ASN A 88 5.07 -34.42 37.66
N GLU A 89 4.50 -34.83 36.53
CA GLU A 89 4.60 -34.10 35.25
C GLU A 89 3.93 -32.74 35.26
N ILE A 90 2.84 -32.55 35.98
CA ILE A 90 2.08 -31.30 36.05
C ILE A 90 2.92 -30.26 36.81
N ASP A 91 3.38 -30.60 38.00
CA ASP A 91 4.18 -29.74 38.84
C ASP A 91 5.52 -29.37 38.16
N ALA A 92 6.11 -30.32 37.41
CA ALA A 92 7.31 -30.06 36.65
C ALA A 92 7.10 -29.03 35.54
N LEU A 93 5.96 -29.06 34.84
CA LEU A 93 5.60 -28.06 33.81
C LEU A 93 5.37 -26.68 34.41
N GLU A 94 4.63 -26.60 35.52
CA GLU A 94 4.41 -25.33 36.21
C GLU A 94 5.73 -24.71 36.69
N HIS A 95 6.60 -25.58 37.21
CA HIS A 95 7.92 -25.13 37.68
C HIS A 95 8.85 -24.71 36.55
N GLN A 96 8.84 -25.44 35.43
CA GLN A 96 9.51 -25.05 34.20
C GLN A 96 9.10 -23.66 33.77
N GLN A 97 7.79 -23.36 33.77
CA GLN A 97 7.29 -22.05 33.39
C GLN A 97 7.74 -20.94 34.34
N LYS A 98 7.81 -21.21 35.66
CA LYS A 98 8.39 -20.28 36.63
C LYS A 98 9.86 -19.95 36.34
N ILE A 99 10.67 -20.96 36.05
CA ILE A 99 12.08 -20.78 35.69
C ILE A 99 12.23 -19.98 34.42
N ILE A 100 11.47 -20.33 33.34
CA ILE A 100 11.49 -19.63 32.07
C ILE A 100 11.14 -18.15 32.25
N ASN A 101 10.08 -17.86 33.02
CA ASN A 101 9.64 -16.48 33.30
C ASN A 101 10.69 -15.68 34.06
N LYS A 102 11.36 -16.28 35.04
CA LYS A 102 12.40 -15.61 35.84
C LYS A 102 13.65 -15.33 34.97
N ILE A 103 14.12 -16.35 34.22
CA ILE A 103 15.25 -16.19 33.31
C ILE A 103 14.92 -15.18 32.22
N GLY A 104 13.70 -15.21 31.65
CA GLY A 104 13.26 -14.25 30.65
C GLY A 104 13.25 -12.80 31.17
N LYS A 105 12.76 -12.55 32.40
CA LYS A 105 12.86 -11.24 33.04
C LYS A 105 14.29 -10.81 33.27
N MET A 106 15.16 -11.73 33.68
CA MET A 106 16.58 -11.44 33.86
C MET A 106 17.26 -11.12 32.53
N CYS A 107 16.96 -11.87 31.47
CA CYS A 107 17.46 -11.60 30.12
C CYS A 107 17.20 -10.16 29.69
N SER A 108 15.96 -9.67 29.91
CA SER A 108 15.58 -8.30 29.53
C SER A 108 16.41 -7.21 30.20
N ILE A 109 16.95 -7.45 31.39
CA ILE A 109 17.82 -6.50 32.11
C ILE A 109 19.20 -6.38 31.44
N TYR A 110 19.66 -7.48 30.83
CA TYR A 110 21.00 -7.60 30.25
C TYR A 110 21.02 -7.57 28.72
N SER A 111 20.01 -6.99 28.09
CA SER A 111 19.86 -6.91 26.61
C SER A 111 19.86 -8.29 25.94
N LEU A 112 19.26 -9.28 26.62
CA LEU A 112 19.12 -10.62 26.13
C LEU A 112 17.65 -11.00 25.98
N LYS A 113 17.34 -11.93 25.08
CA LYS A 113 16.02 -12.53 24.94
C LYS A 113 16.16 -14.06 24.91
N LEU A 114 15.42 -14.70 25.81
CA LEU A 114 15.22 -16.14 25.77
C LEU A 114 14.00 -16.44 24.89
N PHE A 115 14.13 -17.25 23.86
CA PHE A 115 13.02 -17.69 23.03
C PHE A 115 13.15 -19.18 22.71
N GLN A 116 12.02 -19.80 22.34
CA GLN A 116 11.96 -21.20 21.96
C GLN A 116 11.71 -21.32 20.46
N LYS A 117 12.60 -22.01 19.74
CA LYS A 117 12.44 -22.32 18.31
C LYS A 117 12.57 -23.82 18.12
N GLU A 118 11.60 -24.46 17.48
CA GLU A 118 11.58 -25.90 17.22
C GLU A 118 11.78 -26.76 18.50
N GLY A 119 11.20 -26.30 19.62
CA GLY A 119 11.32 -26.99 20.90
C GLY A 119 12.63 -26.73 21.66
N ARG A 120 13.57 -25.95 21.12
CA ARG A 120 14.85 -25.63 21.75
C ARG A 120 14.90 -24.17 22.22
N PHE A 121 15.44 -23.97 23.42
CA PHE A 121 15.70 -22.63 23.96
C PHE A 121 16.97 -22.06 23.36
N GLN A 122 16.89 -20.79 22.96
CA GLN A 122 18.02 -20.01 22.43
C GLN A 122 18.10 -18.68 23.16
N LEU A 123 19.32 -18.21 23.40
CA LEU A 123 19.60 -16.91 24.00
C LEU A 123 20.18 -16.01 22.91
N VAL A 124 19.59 -14.84 22.73
CA VAL A 124 19.99 -13.87 21.71
C VAL A 124 20.19 -12.51 22.34
N GLU A 125 21.25 -11.82 21.95
CA GLU A 125 21.44 -10.41 22.29
C GLU A 125 20.35 -9.57 21.59
N VAL A 126 19.72 -8.71 22.36
CA VAL A 126 18.71 -7.75 21.87
C VAL A 126 19.29 -6.37 22.06
N ASP A 127 19.35 -5.63 20.98
CA ASP A 127 19.69 -4.22 21.06
C ASP A 127 18.53 -3.46 21.76
N LEU A 128 18.74 -3.02 22.98
CA LEU A 128 17.76 -2.25 23.78
C LEU A 128 17.50 -0.86 23.19
N ASP A 129 18.37 -0.39 22.34
CA ASP A 129 18.20 0.86 21.60
C ASP A 129 17.15 0.71 20.48
N LEU A 130 17.01 -0.51 19.93
CA LEU A 130 16.06 -0.81 18.85
C LEU A 130 14.74 -1.37 19.38
N VAL A 131 13.66 -0.67 19.10
CA VAL A 131 12.28 -1.09 19.40
C VAL A 131 11.58 -1.42 18.09
N GLU A 132 11.10 -2.65 17.92
CA GLU A 132 10.28 -3.01 16.76
C GLU A 132 8.97 -2.22 16.79
N ILE A 133 8.70 -1.45 15.73
CA ILE A 133 7.50 -0.62 15.57
C ILE A 133 6.64 -1.04 14.38
N GLY A 134 7.14 -1.95 13.54
CA GLY A 134 6.38 -2.48 12.41
C GLY A 134 7.09 -3.65 11.75
N LYS A 135 6.29 -4.51 11.09
CA LYS A 135 6.80 -5.67 10.37
C LYS A 135 6.09 -5.78 9.03
N GLY A 136 6.86 -5.75 7.94
CA GLY A 136 6.37 -5.99 6.59
C GLY A 136 6.73 -7.40 6.10
N GLY A 137 6.33 -7.75 4.88
CA GLY A 137 6.58 -9.06 4.28
C GLY A 137 8.07 -9.42 4.14
N PHE A 138 8.95 -8.44 3.99
CA PHE A 138 10.38 -8.66 3.72
C PHE A 138 11.31 -7.96 4.71
N ALA A 139 10.82 -6.94 5.42
CA ALA A 139 11.61 -6.12 6.31
C ALA A 139 10.88 -5.85 7.62
N THR A 140 11.66 -5.62 8.67
CA THR A 140 11.17 -5.16 9.97
C THR A 140 11.63 -3.73 10.20
N ILE A 141 10.77 -2.94 10.81
CA ILE A 141 10.98 -1.53 11.10
C ILE A 141 11.26 -1.37 12.60
N TYR A 142 12.37 -0.76 12.93
CA TYR A 142 12.78 -0.49 14.30
C TYR A 142 12.89 1.01 14.56
N TYR A 143 12.46 1.44 15.72
CA TYR A 143 12.76 2.78 16.24
C TYR A 143 14.02 2.73 17.07
N GLN A 144 14.99 3.57 16.75
CA GLN A 144 16.24 3.70 17.47
C GLN A 144 16.14 4.85 18.48
N LYS A 145 16.13 4.52 19.77
CA LYS A 145 15.90 5.49 20.86
C LYS A 145 17.00 6.52 20.97
N SER A 146 18.25 6.11 20.80
CA SER A 146 19.44 6.96 20.96
C SER A 146 19.52 8.07 19.91
N THR A 147 19.08 7.79 18.67
CA THR A 147 19.15 8.72 17.55
C THR A 147 17.81 9.38 17.20
N GLY A 148 16.70 8.80 17.67
CA GLY A 148 15.35 9.20 17.26
C GLY A 148 15.01 8.82 15.82
N LEU A 149 15.84 8.03 15.14
CA LEU A 149 15.64 7.59 13.77
C LEU A 149 14.88 6.27 13.71
N VAL A 150 14.42 5.94 12.53
CA VAL A 150 13.83 4.64 12.21
C VAL A 150 14.80 3.84 11.36
N MET A 151 15.00 2.58 11.70
CA MET A 151 15.79 1.63 10.94
C MET A 151 14.89 0.64 10.22
N LYS A 152 15.00 0.55 8.90
CA LYS A 152 14.38 -0.50 8.08
C LYS A 152 15.44 -1.58 7.83
N LYS A 153 15.14 -2.83 8.21
CA LYS A 153 16.08 -3.96 8.10
C LYS A 153 15.41 -5.15 7.43
N LEU A 154 16.05 -5.75 6.45
CA LEU A 154 15.56 -7.00 5.86
C LEU A 154 15.47 -8.10 6.92
N SER A 155 14.44 -8.92 6.85
CA SER A 155 14.35 -10.12 7.68
C SER A 155 15.52 -11.05 7.38
N GLU A 156 15.91 -11.87 8.34
CA GLU A 156 17.01 -12.82 8.18
C GLU A 156 16.81 -13.76 6.96
N GLU A 157 15.58 -14.18 6.73
CA GLU A 157 15.23 -15.01 5.58
C GLU A 157 15.34 -14.24 4.26
N SER A 158 14.87 -13.01 4.23
CA SER A 158 14.92 -12.13 3.04
C SER A 158 16.34 -11.72 2.71
N SER A 159 17.18 -11.50 3.71
CA SER A 159 18.59 -11.12 3.53
C SER A 159 19.45 -12.22 2.87
N LYS A 160 19.04 -13.48 2.92
CA LYS A 160 19.68 -14.59 2.23
C LYS A 160 19.42 -14.59 0.71
N LYS A 161 18.34 -13.91 0.25
CA LYS A 161 17.94 -13.86 -1.16
C LYS A 161 18.61 -12.68 -1.87
N ARG A 162 19.51 -12.94 -2.83
CA ARG A 162 20.26 -11.90 -3.57
C ARG A 162 19.35 -10.87 -4.24
N GLU A 163 18.22 -11.31 -4.80
CA GLU A 163 17.26 -10.42 -5.44
C GLU A 163 16.63 -9.42 -4.46
N LEU A 164 16.24 -9.88 -3.26
CA LEU A 164 15.64 -9.01 -2.25
C LEU A 164 16.65 -8.00 -1.71
N ARG A 165 17.93 -8.40 -1.52
CA ARG A 165 19.00 -7.47 -1.16
C ARG A 165 19.20 -6.39 -2.22
N SER A 166 19.24 -6.80 -3.50
CA SER A 166 19.39 -5.86 -4.62
C SER A 166 18.23 -4.87 -4.70
N ARG A 167 16.99 -5.35 -4.52
CA ARG A 167 15.78 -4.52 -4.48
C ARG A 167 15.81 -3.52 -3.31
N PHE A 168 16.15 -4.00 -2.13
CA PHE A 168 16.23 -3.18 -0.92
C PHE A 168 17.28 -2.07 -1.05
N LYS A 169 18.46 -2.39 -1.58
CA LYS A 169 19.50 -1.40 -1.86
C LYS A 169 19.03 -0.36 -2.88
N ARG A 170 18.37 -0.79 -3.94
CA ARG A 170 17.86 0.10 -4.99
C ARG A 170 16.74 1.01 -4.49
N GLU A 171 15.85 0.52 -3.61
CA GLU A 171 14.84 1.34 -2.93
C GLU A 171 15.52 2.49 -2.17
N TYR A 172 16.54 2.18 -1.37
CA TYR A 172 17.34 3.19 -0.68
C TYR A 172 17.99 4.18 -1.65
N GLU A 173 18.64 3.69 -2.71
CA GLU A 173 19.34 4.54 -3.71
C GLU A 173 18.37 5.48 -4.42
N ILE A 174 17.19 5.02 -4.81
CA ILE A 174 16.16 5.85 -5.44
C ILE A 174 15.67 6.91 -4.45
N THR A 175 15.33 6.54 -3.23
CA THR A 175 14.89 7.47 -2.19
C THR A 175 15.97 8.53 -1.92
N LYS A 176 17.23 8.11 -1.84
CA LYS A 176 18.38 9.00 -1.64
C LYS A 176 18.59 9.97 -2.79
N SER A 177 18.36 9.53 -4.04
CA SER A 177 18.46 10.38 -5.23
C SER A 177 17.43 11.50 -5.29
N CYS A 178 16.32 11.33 -4.54
CA CYS A 178 15.25 12.31 -4.40
C CYS A 178 15.35 13.16 -3.12
N SER A 179 16.48 13.12 -2.40
CA SER A 179 16.65 13.77 -1.08
C SER A 179 16.60 15.32 -1.11
N ASP A 180 16.72 15.94 -2.27
CA ASP A 180 16.53 17.36 -2.48
C ASP A 180 15.04 17.78 -2.55
N ILE A 181 14.12 16.83 -2.66
CA ILE A 181 12.68 17.08 -2.61
C ILE A 181 12.24 16.96 -1.15
N ASP A 182 11.83 18.07 -0.52
CA ASP A 182 11.44 18.10 0.91
C ASP A 182 10.27 17.16 1.24
N SER A 183 9.42 16.84 0.27
CA SER A 183 8.29 15.92 0.40
C SER A 183 8.66 14.45 0.23
N ILE A 184 9.94 14.09 0.28
CA ILE A 184 10.41 12.69 0.30
C ILE A 184 10.95 12.39 1.68
N ILE A 185 10.71 11.17 2.17
CA ILE A 185 11.27 10.70 3.44
C ILE A 185 12.79 10.75 3.39
N ARG A 186 13.44 11.34 4.39
CA ARG A 186 14.90 11.41 4.43
C ARG A 186 15.47 10.08 4.83
N VAL A 187 16.40 9.56 4.03
CA VAL A 187 17.19 8.39 4.34
C VAL A 187 18.64 8.78 4.58
N PHE A 188 19.31 8.10 5.51
CA PHE A 188 20.66 8.46 5.96
C PHE A 188 21.67 7.37 5.56
N ASP A 189 22.02 6.47 6.45
CA ASP A 189 23.06 5.50 6.26
C ASP A 189 22.52 4.16 5.80
N PHE A 190 23.23 3.52 4.87
CA PHE A 190 22.94 2.19 4.39
C PHE A 190 24.03 1.22 4.86
N ASP A 191 23.63 0.20 5.61
CA ASP A 191 24.49 -0.90 6.05
C ASP A 191 24.29 -2.10 5.12
N SER A 192 25.33 -2.38 4.32
CA SER A 192 25.31 -3.49 3.36
C SER A 192 25.47 -4.87 4.02
N GLU A 193 26.11 -4.95 5.18
CA GLU A 193 26.35 -6.21 5.90
C GLU A 193 25.06 -6.68 6.59
N ASN A 194 24.42 -5.76 7.31
CA ASN A 194 23.16 -6.03 8.01
C ASN A 194 21.93 -5.87 7.15
N CYS A 195 22.07 -5.45 5.88
CA CYS A 195 20.96 -5.15 4.98
C CYS A 195 19.92 -4.23 5.64
N SER A 196 20.38 -3.08 6.11
CA SER A 196 19.54 -2.09 6.81
C SER A 196 19.89 -0.68 6.36
N TYR A 197 18.93 0.25 6.54
CA TYR A 197 19.19 1.68 6.42
C TYR A 197 18.37 2.46 7.44
N THR A 198 18.83 3.68 7.74
CA THR A 198 18.14 4.58 8.66
C THR A 198 17.39 5.67 7.89
N MET A 199 16.27 6.10 8.47
CA MET A 199 15.42 7.15 7.92
C MET A 199 14.81 8.01 9.03
N GLU A 200 14.29 9.19 8.67
CA GLU A 200 13.54 10.03 9.61
C GLU A 200 12.28 9.32 10.09
N LYS A 201 11.91 9.58 11.34
CA LYS A 201 10.70 9.03 11.93
C LYS A 201 9.47 9.80 11.44
N ALA A 202 8.48 9.07 10.94
CA ALA A 202 7.17 9.61 10.64
C ALA A 202 6.26 9.56 11.89
N ASP A 203 5.30 10.49 11.94
CA ASP A 203 4.30 10.55 13.01
C ASP A 203 3.16 9.56 12.75
N SER A 204 2.72 9.45 11.49
CA SER A 204 1.68 8.51 11.05
C SER A 204 1.76 8.25 9.54
N THR A 205 1.02 7.26 9.06
CA THR A 205 0.73 7.10 7.63
C THR A 205 -0.45 7.98 7.22
N LEU A 206 -0.57 8.29 5.93
CA LEU A 206 -1.76 8.98 5.39
C LEU A 206 -3.03 8.16 5.66
N ASP A 207 -2.94 6.84 5.60
CA ASP A 207 -4.06 5.94 5.88
C ASP A 207 -4.63 6.15 7.28
N THR A 208 -3.76 6.10 8.29
CA THR A 208 -4.12 6.33 9.68
C THR A 208 -4.61 7.76 9.89
N PHE A 209 -3.88 8.74 9.34
CA PHE A 209 -4.20 10.15 9.52
C PHE A 209 -5.60 10.51 9.00
N ILE A 210 -5.97 10.06 7.79
CA ILE A 210 -7.28 10.36 7.19
C ILE A 210 -8.41 9.68 7.95
N LYS A 211 -8.20 8.43 8.43
CA LYS A 211 -9.22 7.69 9.19
C LYS A 211 -9.48 8.27 10.59
N GLU A 212 -8.44 8.78 11.22
CA GLU A 212 -8.54 9.29 12.60
C GLU A 212 -8.88 10.78 12.69
N ASN A 213 -8.67 11.55 11.60
CA ASN A 213 -8.85 13.00 11.61
C ASN A 213 -9.85 13.42 10.52
N PRO A 214 -11.10 13.72 10.86
CA PRO A 214 -12.07 14.29 9.91
C PRO A 214 -11.56 15.63 9.39
N LEU A 215 -11.24 15.72 8.11
CA LEU A 215 -10.76 16.93 7.46
C LEU A 215 -11.88 17.68 6.75
N SER A 216 -11.84 19.01 6.78
CA SER A 216 -12.67 19.81 5.89
C SER A 216 -12.27 19.57 4.43
N TYR A 217 -13.19 19.76 3.49
CA TYR A 217 -12.92 19.61 2.05
C TYR A 217 -11.70 20.43 1.60
N GLU A 218 -11.55 21.66 2.11
CA GLU A 218 -10.41 22.51 1.80
C GLU A 218 -9.07 21.90 2.28
N SER A 219 -9.06 21.33 3.49
CA SER A 219 -7.90 20.62 4.04
C SER A 219 -7.57 19.36 3.23
N GLN A 220 -8.58 18.58 2.83
CA GLN A 220 -8.42 17.41 1.95
C GLN A 220 -7.80 17.80 0.60
N VAL A 221 -8.30 18.85 -0.04
CA VAL A 221 -7.76 19.39 -1.30
C VAL A 221 -6.31 19.85 -1.13
N ASN A 222 -5.97 20.43 0.02
CA ASN A 222 -4.59 20.85 0.29
C ASN A 222 -3.65 19.63 0.41
N VAL A 223 -4.06 18.57 1.08
CA VAL A 223 -3.32 17.29 1.15
C VAL A 223 -3.12 16.71 -0.25
N VAL A 224 -4.17 16.67 -1.07
CA VAL A 224 -4.11 16.23 -2.47
C VAL A 224 -3.08 17.04 -3.26
N ARG A 225 -3.08 18.35 -3.14
CA ARG A 225 -2.11 19.25 -3.83
C ARG A 225 -0.68 18.94 -3.40
N GLN A 226 -0.42 18.74 -2.11
CA GLN A 226 0.91 18.41 -1.62
C GLN A 226 1.43 17.10 -2.22
N ILE A 227 0.60 16.07 -2.28
CA ILE A 227 0.95 14.76 -2.85
C ILE A 227 1.23 14.89 -4.35
N LEU A 228 0.36 15.56 -5.10
CA LEU A 228 0.55 15.78 -6.54
C LEU A 228 1.79 16.63 -6.84
N CYS A 229 2.08 17.64 -6.02
CA CYS A 229 3.28 18.47 -6.14
C CYS A 229 4.54 17.63 -5.91
N ALA A 230 4.56 16.80 -4.84
CA ALA A 230 5.67 15.90 -4.55
C ALA A 230 5.93 14.94 -5.73
N MET A 231 4.88 14.29 -6.23
CA MET A 231 4.99 13.37 -7.35
C MET A 231 5.34 14.07 -8.68
N SER A 232 4.94 15.32 -8.86
CA SER A 232 5.34 16.15 -10.02
C SER A 232 6.86 16.34 -10.04
N LEU A 233 7.48 16.63 -8.88
CA LEU A 233 8.93 16.76 -8.75
C LEU A 233 9.65 15.42 -8.98
N VAL A 234 9.13 14.33 -8.46
CA VAL A 234 9.65 12.98 -8.67
C VAL A 234 9.61 12.61 -10.17
N HIS A 235 8.48 12.83 -10.84
CA HIS A 235 8.32 12.60 -12.27
C HIS A 235 9.22 13.52 -13.11
N GLY A 236 9.50 14.73 -12.62
CA GLY A 236 10.48 15.65 -13.23
C GLY A 236 11.90 15.08 -13.29
N LYS A 237 12.26 14.23 -12.30
CA LYS A 237 13.53 13.48 -12.26
C LYS A 237 13.51 12.16 -13.05
N ASN A 238 12.43 11.85 -13.78
CA ASN A 238 12.20 10.56 -14.43
C ASN A 238 12.20 9.35 -13.47
N VAL A 239 11.86 9.57 -12.22
CA VAL A 239 11.65 8.50 -11.22
C VAL A 239 10.20 8.12 -11.19
N LEU A 240 9.93 6.81 -11.08
CA LEU A 240 8.61 6.23 -10.87
C LEU A 240 8.53 5.71 -9.44
N HIS A 241 7.38 5.91 -8.79
CA HIS A 241 7.16 5.36 -7.45
C HIS A 241 6.79 3.88 -7.49
N ARG A 242 5.87 3.50 -8.38
CA ARG A 242 5.40 2.13 -8.64
C ARG A 242 4.66 1.40 -7.51
N ASP A 243 4.66 1.94 -6.31
CA ASP A 243 3.95 1.38 -5.15
C ASP A 243 3.28 2.49 -4.31
N LEU A 244 2.69 3.48 -5.00
CA LEU A 244 1.94 4.55 -4.34
C LEU A 244 0.66 4.00 -3.71
N SER A 245 0.50 4.25 -2.40
CA SER A 245 -0.69 3.89 -1.62
C SER A 245 -0.82 4.81 -0.41
N SER A 246 -1.95 4.80 0.26
CA SER A 246 -2.16 5.58 1.50
C SER A 246 -1.22 5.17 2.64
N THR A 247 -0.69 3.95 2.60
CA THR A 247 0.26 3.42 3.61
C THR A 247 1.71 3.78 3.34
N ASN A 248 2.06 4.17 2.10
CA ASN A 248 3.41 4.56 1.68
C ASN A 248 3.58 6.09 1.60
N ILE A 249 2.57 6.83 2.05
CA ILE A 249 2.60 8.26 2.26
C ILE A 249 2.54 8.52 3.76
N PHE A 250 3.47 9.31 4.26
CA PHE A 250 3.65 9.58 5.67
C PHE A 250 3.44 11.05 6.00
N LEU A 251 3.18 11.31 7.26
CA LEU A 251 3.20 12.65 7.84
C LEU A 251 4.42 12.76 8.77
N VAL A 252 5.19 13.81 8.58
CA VAL A 252 6.31 14.21 9.46
C VAL A 252 6.11 15.66 9.82
N LYS A 253 5.80 15.96 11.08
CA LYS A 253 5.52 17.32 11.55
C LYS A 253 4.47 18.04 10.70
N ASN A 254 3.36 17.35 10.42
CA ASN A 254 2.25 17.81 9.58
C ASN A 254 2.61 18.06 8.08
N LYS A 255 3.76 17.59 7.61
CA LYS A 255 4.14 17.63 6.19
C LYS A 255 3.98 16.27 5.57
N ILE A 256 3.47 16.24 4.35
CA ILE A 256 3.38 15.00 3.54
C ILE A 256 4.78 14.59 3.09
N LYS A 257 5.08 13.31 3.26
CA LYS A 257 6.32 12.67 2.84
C LYS A 257 6.03 11.38 2.09
N LEU A 258 6.55 11.23 0.88
CA LEU A 258 6.49 9.98 0.12
C LEU A 258 7.66 9.08 0.53
N ALA A 259 7.41 7.79 0.63
CA ALA A 259 8.41 6.78 0.98
C ALA A 259 8.14 5.46 0.26
N ASP A 260 9.06 4.51 0.40
CA ASP A 260 8.94 3.17 -0.15
C ASP A 260 8.81 3.17 -1.68
N PHE A 261 9.79 3.78 -2.37
CA PHE A 261 9.92 3.74 -3.83
C PHE A 261 10.15 2.29 -4.28
N GLY A 262 9.04 1.59 -4.48
CA GLY A 262 9.03 0.16 -4.80
C GLY A 262 9.49 -0.09 -6.23
N LEU A 263 10.19 -1.22 -6.42
CA LEU A 263 10.51 -1.75 -7.76
C LEU A 263 9.38 -2.61 -8.32
N GLY A 264 8.15 -2.36 -7.88
CA GLY A 264 7.00 -3.23 -8.16
C GLY A 264 7.06 -4.52 -7.33
N LYS A 265 5.98 -4.88 -6.66
CA LYS A 265 5.85 -6.19 -6.00
C LYS A 265 5.94 -7.27 -7.06
N ASN A 266 6.73 -8.31 -6.77
CA ASN A 266 6.70 -9.52 -7.60
C ASN A 266 5.35 -10.20 -7.36
N LEU A 267 4.42 -10.11 -8.31
CA LEU A 267 3.10 -10.72 -8.24
C LEU A 267 3.15 -12.25 -8.12
N ASP A 268 4.28 -12.86 -8.51
CA ASP A 268 4.50 -14.30 -8.33
C ASP A 268 4.50 -14.71 -6.86
N THR A 269 4.75 -13.77 -5.93
CA THR A 269 4.66 -14.00 -4.48
C THR A 269 3.25 -13.82 -3.93
N LEU A 270 2.35 -13.12 -4.63
CA LEU A 270 0.94 -12.94 -4.22
C LEU A 270 0.06 -14.13 -4.65
N THR A 271 0.49 -14.93 -5.62
CA THR A 271 -0.25 -16.10 -6.13
C THR A 271 0.14 -17.43 -5.46
N SER A 272 1.23 -17.48 -4.70
CA SER A 272 1.57 -18.67 -3.92
C SER A 272 0.78 -18.70 -2.63
N HIS A 273 -0.07 -19.70 -2.50
CA HIS A 273 -0.95 -20.11 -1.41
C HIS A 273 -0.37 -19.94 0.01
N GLN A 274 -0.33 -18.73 0.54
CA GLN A 274 -0.23 -18.50 1.99
C GLN A 274 -0.90 -17.18 2.32
N THR A 275 -1.92 -17.25 3.19
CA THR A 275 -2.64 -16.17 3.87
C THR A 275 -2.26 -14.76 3.39
N VAL A 276 -3.02 -14.27 2.42
CA VAL A 276 -2.92 -12.87 2.00
C VAL A 276 -3.44 -12.06 3.18
N ASP A 277 -2.54 -11.42 3.91
CA ASP A 277 -2.91 -10.46 4.95
C ASP A 277 -3.86 -9.42 4.35
N THR A 278 -4.90 -9.06 5.09
CA THR A 278 -5.87 -8.01 4.71
C THR A 278 -5.21 -6.70 4.28
N ALA A 279 -4.01 -6.40 4.80
CA ALA A 279 -3.17 -5.28 4.38
C ALA A 279 -2.67 -5.39 2.93
N SER A 280 -2.41 -6.59 2.42
CA SER A 280 -1.98 -6.81 1.03
C SER A 280 -3.12 -6.62 0.02
N TYR A 281 -4.36 -6.94 0.39
CA TYR A 281 -5.54 -6.65 -0.42
C TYR A 281 -5.76 -5.14 -0.56
N GLY A 282 -5.60 -4.36 0.52
CA GLY A 282 -5.76 -2.91 0.49
C GLY A 282 -4.84 -2.20 -0.50
N GLN A 283 -3.61 -2.71 -0.71
CA GLN A 283 -2.66 -2.13 -1.67
C GLN A 283 -3.00 -2.42 -3.13
N LEU A 284 -3.74 -3.50 -3.43
CA LEU A 284 -4.13 -3.84 -4.81
C LEU A 284 -5.07 -2.79 -5.41
N TYR A 285 -5.90 -2.11 -4.61
CA TYR A 285 -6.77 -1.04 -5.07
C TYR A 285 -6.01 0.15 -5.70
N TYR A 286 -4.77 0.36 -5.30
CA TYR A 286 -3.93 1.45 -5.83
C TYR A 286 -3.09 1.04 -7.03
N CYS A 287 -3.01 -0.26 -7.34
CA CYS A 287 -2.17 -0.79 -8.40
C CYS A 287 -2.85 -0.62 -9.76
N ALA A 288 -2.15 -0.04 -10.72
CA ALA A 288 -2.66 0.10 -12.08
C ALA A 288 -2.77 -1.27 -12.79
N PRO A 289 -3.80 -1.49 -13.64
CA PRO A 289 -4.03 -2.79 -14.29
C PRO A 289 -2.81 -3.31 -15.07
N GLU A 290 -2.10 -2.44 -15.79
CA GLU A 290 -0.90 -2.81 -16.53
C GLU A 290 0.26 -3.25 -15.62
N GLN A 291 0.33 -2.78 -14.38
CA GLN A 291 1.33 -3.25 -13.43
C GLN A 291 1.08 -4.70 -12.98
N LEU A 292 -0.18 -5.16 -13.05
CA LEU A 292 -0.56 -6.53 -12.71
C LEU A 292 -0.19 -7.52 -13.81
N THR A 293 -0.16 -7.05 -15.07
CA THR A 293 0.05 -7.91 -16.25
C THR A 293 1.46 -7.81 -16.82
N ARG A 294 2.06 -6.60 -16.81
CA ARG A 294 3.33 -6.31 -17.48
C ARG A 294 4.12 -5.20 -16.78
N LEU A 295 4.76 -5.55 -15.68
CA LEU A 295 5.54 -4.62 -14.85
C LEU A 295 6.58 -3.77 -15.61
N LYS A 296 7.06 -4.28 -16.76
CA LYS A 296 8.04 -3.57 -17.61
C LYS A 296 7.44 -2.42 -18.41
N GLU A 297 6.12 -2.40 -18.59
CA GLU A 297 5.40 -1.36 -19.34
C GLU A 297 4.91 -0.22 -18.43
N ALA A 298 5.08 -0.36 -17.10
CA ALA A 298 4.71 0.67 -16.15
C ALA A 298 5.54 1.96 -16.34
N ASP A 299 4.86 3.07 -16.59
CA ASP A 299 5.43 4.41 -16.72
C ASP A 299 4.77 5.39 -15.72
N LYS A 300 4.95 6.71 -15.92
CA LYS A 300 4.38 7.75 -15.07
C LYS A 300 2.84 7.67 -14.96
N ARG A 301 2.18 7.10 -15.95
CA ARG A 301 0.72 6.94 -15.98
C ARG A 301 0.22 5.86 -15.03
N SER A 302 1.07 4.90 -14.66
CA SER A 302 0.76 3.94 -13.60
C SER A 302 0.71 4.61 -12.23
N ASP A 303 1.65 5.51 -11.94
CA ASP A 303 1.60 6.33 -10.72
C ASP A 303 0.39 7.29 -10.73
N VAL A 304 0.01 7.82 -11.89
CA VAL A 304 -1.22 8.64 -12.05
C VAL A 304 -2.46 7.86 -11.66
N TYR A 305 -2.56 6.58 -12.03
CA TYR A 305 -3.66 5.72 -11.59
C TYR A 305 -3.72 5.62 -10.05
N SER A 306 -2.59 5.32 -9.44
CA SER A 306 -2.48 5.25 -7.97
C SER A 306 -2.85 6.58 -7.31
N LEU A 307 -2.44 7.72 -7.89
CA LEU A 307 -2.81 9.06 -7.41
C LEU A 307 -4.32 9.29 -7.46
N GLY A 308 -5.00 8.85 -8.52
CA GLY A 308 -6.47 8.93 -8.60
C GLY A 308 -7.14 8.16 -7.46
N ARG A 309 -6.66 6.94 -7.17
CA ARG A 309 -7.16 6.12 -6.05
C ARG A 309 -6.87 6.74 -4.68
N ILE A 310 -5.72 7.36 -4.51
CA ILE A 310 -5.35 8.07 -3.28
C ILE A 310 -6.26 9.29 -3.06
N ILE A 311 -6.60 10.04 -4.10
CA ILE A 311 -7.52 11.18 -4.01
C ILE A 311 -8.91 10.71 -3.57
N ASN A 312 -9.44 9.64 -4.17
CA ASN A 312 -10.70 9.04 -3.72
C ASN A 312 -10.63 8.70 -2.22
N PHE A 313 -9.56 8.01 -1.79
CA PHE A 313 -9.37 7.65 -0.38
C PHE A 313 -9.33 8.87 0.55
N ILE A 314 -8.63 9.94 0.19
CA ILE A 314 -8.56 11.17 1.00
C ILE A 314 -9.95 11.80 1.18
N LEU A 315 -10.80 11.75 0.15
CA LEU A 315 -12.07 12.44 0.14
C LEU A 315 -13.23 11.58 0.68
N THR A 316 -13.12 10.25 0.62
CA THR A 316 -14.23 9.33 0.97
C THR A 316 -13.82 8.18 1.90
N THR A 317 -12.54 8.04 2.23
CA THR A 317 -11.95 6.86 2.90
C THR A 317 -12.04 5.55 2.11
N ASN A 318 -12.54 5.60 0.86
CA ASN A 318 -12.65 4.47 -0.04
C ASN A 318 -11.94 4.78 -1.38
N PRO A 319 -10.89 4.00 -1.80
CA PRO A 319 -10.19 4.26 -3.05
C PRO A 319 -11.06 4.09 -4.32
N ASP A 320 -12.19 3.39 -4.23
CA ASP A 320 -13.10 3.12 -5.36
C ASP A 320 -14.32 4.07 -5.40
N ASP A 321 -14.45 4.96 -4.45
CA ASP A 321 -15.58 5.87 -4.38
C ASP A 321 -15.28 7.20 -5.09
N PHE A 322 -15.95 7.47 -6.20
CA PHE A 322 -15.85 8.70 -7.00
C PHE A 322 -16.93 9.73 -6.65
N SER A 323 -17.78 9.48 -5.64
CA SER A 323 -18.93 10.33 -5.28
C SER A 323 -18.53 11.59 -4.51
N HIS A 324 -17.50 12.30 -4.98
CA HIS A 324 -16.97 13.51 -4.39
C HIS A 324 -16.65 14.58 -5.47
N PRO A 325 -16.45 15.87 -5.11
CA PRO A 325 -16.29 16.94 -6.08
C PRO A 325 -15.12 16.77 -7.07
N LEU A 326 -14.05 16.06 -6.71
CA LEU A 326 -12.91 15.76 -7.58
C LEU A 326 -13.06 14.45 -8.38
N GLY A 327 -14.24 13.82 -8.36
CA GLY A 327 -14.53 12.57 -9.09
C GLY A 327 -14.06 12.60 -10.55
N PRO A 328 -14.37 13.64 -11.36
CA PRO A 328 -13.94 13.69 -12.77
C PRO A 328 -12.43 13.64 -12.97
N ILE A 329 -11.66 14.20 -12.05
CA ILE A 329 -10.19 14.11 -12.07
C ILE A 329 -9.73 12.68 -11.81
N CYS A 330 -10.38 12.00 -10.86
CA CYS A 330 -10.05 10.63 -10.48
C CYS A 330 -10.51 9.61 -11.54
N GLU A 331 -11.71 9.75 -12.11
CA GLU A 331 -12.19 8.90 -13.21
C GLU A 331 -11.21 8.90 -14.39
N LYS A 332 -10.74 10.09 -14.79
CA LYS A 332 -9.72 10.20 -15.83
C LYS A 332 -8.39 9.58 -15.42
N ALA A 333 -7.94 9.81 -14.20
CA ALA A 333 -6.68 9.28 -13.69
C ALA A 333 -6.66 7.75 -13.63
N THR A 334 -7.83 7.14 -13.31
CA THR A 334 -7.99 5.70 -13.13
C THR A 334 -8.55 4.98 -14.35
N ASN A 335 -8.54 5.61 -15.52
CA ASN A 335 -8.96 4.93 -16.75
C ASN A 335 -8.15 3.64 -16.97
N LEU A 336 -8.81 2.58 -17.41
CA LEU A 336 -8.17 1.28 -17.64
C LEU A 336 -7.08 1.37 -18.71
N ASN A 337 -7.31 2.14 -19.78
CA ASN A 337 -6.30 2.40 -20.80
C ASN A 337 -5.39 3.56 -20.36
N PRO A 338 -4.06 3.32 -20.16
CA PRO A 338 -3.11 4.36 -19.78
C PRO A 338 -3.08 5.58 -20.71
N ASP A 339 -3.39 5.41 -21.98
CA ASP A 339 -3.35 6.50 -22.98
C ASP A 339 -4.41 7.57 -22.72
N TYR A 340 -5.48 7.24 -22.02
CA TYR A 340 -6.55 8.18 -21.68
C TYR A 340 -6.34 8.89 -20.34
N ARG A 341 -5.31 8.49 -19.56
CA ARG A 341 -4.96 9.13 -18.31
C ARG A 341 -4.21 10.47 -18.51
N TYR A 342 -3.89 11.15 -17.43
CA TYR A 342 -2.92 12.23 -17.45
C TYR A 342 -1.52 11.68 -17.76
N LYS A 343 -0.69 12.47 -18.47
CA LYS A 343 0.66 12.04 -18.89
C LYS A 343 1.58 11.78 -17.70
N ASP A 344 1.43 12.57 -16.63
CA ASP A 344 2.21 12.51 -15.40
C ASP A 344 1.50 13.31 -14.28
N ALA A 345 2.10 13.33 -13.09
CA ALA A 345 1.58 14.06 -11.94
C ALA A 345 1.54 15.58 -12.17
N THR A 346 2.45 16.15 -12.97
CA THR A 346 2.46 17.58 -13.32
C THR A 346 1.21 17.96 -14.12
N HIS A 347 0.89 17.17 -15.13
CA HIS A 347 -0.32 17.35 -15.93
C HIS A 347 -1.58 17.19 -15.07
N MET A 348 -1.61 16.18 -14.18
CA MET A 348 -2.73 15.97 -13.27
C MET A 348 -2.91 17.14 -12.30
N LEU A 349 -1.83 17.63 -11.70
CA LEU A 349 -1.85 18.79 -10.79
C LEU A 349 -2.37 20.06 -11.47
N LYS A 350 -1.91 20.32 -12.70
CA LYS A 350 -2.42 21.46 -13.49
C LYS A 350 -3.93 21.34 -13.69
N LYS A 351 -4.41 20.16 -14.13
CA LYS A 351 -5.83 19.94 -14.37
C LYS A 351 -6.69 19.99 -13.10
N LEU A 352 -6.14 19.52 -11.97
CA LEU A 352 -6.78 19.70 -10.67
C LEU A 352 -6.97 21.18 -10.32
N ASN A 353 -5.92 22.00 -10.49
CA ASN A 353 -5.99 23.43 -10.19
C ASN A 353 -6.95 24.16 -11.13
N ASP A 354 -6.93 23.85 -12.44
CA ASP A 354 -7.87 24.37 -13.42
C ASP A 354 -9.31 24.05 -12.99
N PHE A 355 -9.57 22.79 -12.64
CA PHE A 355 -10.87 22.31 -12.19
C PHE A 355 -11.38 23.05 -10.94
N ILE A 356 -10.53 23.20 -9.91
CA ILE A 356 -10.91 23.88 -8.67
C ILE A 356 -11.20 25.36 -8.93
N SER A 357 -10.46 26.01 -9.83
CA SER A 357 -10.74 27.40 -10.22
C SER A 357 -12.09 27.54 -10.89
N LEU A 358 -12.40 26.63 -11.80
CA LEU A 358 -13.68 26.60 -12.53
C LEU A 358 -14.87 26.37 -11.62
N THR A 359 -14.74 25.48 -10.63
CA THR A 359 -15.85 25.12 -9.73
C THR A 359 -16.17 26.17 -8.67
N ARG A 360 -15.23 27.05 -8.35
CA ARG A 360 -15.42 28.13 -7.36
C ARG A 360 -16.20 29.33 -7.90
N ASP A 361 -16.29 29.49 -9.21
CA ASP A 361 -16.82 30.72 -9.79
C ASP A 361 -18.21 30.53 -10.41
N LYS A 362 -19.29 30.78 -9.61
CA LYS A 362 -20.68 30.78 -10.09
C LYS A 362 -20.94 31.80 -11.21
N GLU A 363 -20.17 32.89 -11.28
CA GLU A 363 -20.28 33.84 -12.41
C GLU A 363 -19.63 33.26 -13.67
N TYR A 364 -18.53 32.53 -13.50
CA TYR A 364 -17.90 31.81 -14.59
C TYR A 364 -18.85 30.76 -15.19
N GLU A 365 -19.53 29.99 -14.35
CA GLU A 365 -20.54 29.03 -14.78
C GLU A 365 -21.66 29.70 -15.59
N LYS A 366 -22.21 30.85 -15.12
CA LYS A 366 -23.19 31.61 -15.85
C LYS A 366 -22.67 32.08 -17.22
N LYS A 367 -21.44 32.51 -17.33
CA LYS A 367 -20.79 32.91 -18.60
C LYS A 367 -20.68 31.71 -19.55
N ILE A 368 -20.28 30.56 -19.05
CA ILE A 368 -20.19 29.32 -19.84
C ILE A 368 -21.54 28.92 -20.40
N TRP A 369 -22.61 28.90 -19.55
CA TRP A 369 -23.95 28.58 -20.02
C TRP A 369 -24.48 29.58 -21.07
N LYS A 370 -24.12 30.85 -20.95
CA LYS A 370 -24.44 31.84 -21.97
C LYS A 370 -23.72 31.54 -23.29
N LYS A 371 -22.44 31.16 -23.27
CA LYS A 371 -21.72 30.75 -24.48
C LYS A 371 -22.38 29.51 -25.11
N ILE A 372 -22.70 28.49 -24.31
CA ILE A 372 -23.35 27.26 -24.78
C ILE A 372 -24.68 27.60 -25.47
N SER A 373 -25.53 28.43 -24.85
CA SER A 373 -26.83 28.83 -25.44
C SER A 373 -26.66 29.66 -26.72
N ASN A 374 -25.55 30.38 -26.87
CA ASN A 374 -25.22 31.12 -28.09
C ASN A 374 -24.47 30.26 -29.14
N GLN A 375 -24.22 28.97 -28.87
CA GLN A 375 -23.43 28.09 -29.71
C GLN A 375 -21.96 28.55 -29.91
N GLU A 376 -21.39 29.24 -28.92
CA GLU A 376 -20.01 29.70 -28.90
C GLU A 376 -19.17 28.66 -28.17
N PHE A 377 -18.55 27.74 -28.89
CA PHE A 377 -17.80 26.60 -28.31
C PHE A 377 -16.28 26.84 -28.37
N ASP A 378 -15.78 27.52 -27.37
CA ASP A 378 -14.37 27.83 -27.22
C ASP A 378 -13.68 26.96 -26.15
N SER A 379 -12.38 27.20 -25.92
CA SER A 379 -11.58 26.46 -24.94
C SER A 379 -12.12 26.53 -23.51
N ASP A 380 -12.86 27.58 -23.14
CA ASP A 380 -13.47 27.69 -21.81
C ASP A 380 -14.63 26.68 -21.67
N VAL A 381 -15.50 26.60 -22.69
CA VAL A 381 -16.59 25.63 -22.76
C VAL A 381 -16.06 24.20 -22.78
N GLU A 382 -15.01 23.94 -23.58
CA GLU A 382 -14.35 22.63 -23.65
C GLU A 382 -13.77 22.20 -22.30
N ASN A 383 -13.08 23.10 -21.60
CA ASN A 383 -12.52 22.83 -20.27
C ASN A 383 -13.63 22.58 -19.26
N TYR A 384 -14.72 23.34 -19.31
CA TYR A 384 -15.87 23.18 -18.42
C TYR A 384 -16.53 21.83 -18.62
N ILE A 385 -16.83 21.42 -19.85
CA ILE A 385 -17.42 20.11 -20.16
C ILE A 385 -16.48 18.97 -19.71
N SER A 386 -15.18 19.09 -20.04
CA SER A 386 -14.17 18.09 -19.66
C SER A 386 -13.96 17.99 -18.15
N SER A 387 -14.42 18.96 -17.38
CA SER A 387 -14.35 18.97 -15.91
C SER A 387 -15.54 18.31 -15.24
N MET A 388 -16.63 18.01 -15.97
CA MET A 388 -17.84 17.41 -15.41
C MET A 388 -17.64 15.93 -15.12
N ARG A 389 -18.31 15.43 -14.07
CA ARG A 389 -18.47 13.98 -13.84
C ARG A 389 -19.45 13.41 -14.86
N GLY A 390 -19.30 12.16 -15.23
CA GLY A 390 -20.22 11.49 -16.15
C GLY A 390 -21.69 11.60 -15.74
N LYS A 391 -21.99 11.49 -14.44
CA LYS A 391 -23.34 11.69 -13.92
C LYS A 391 -23.88 13.11 -14.13
N ASP A 392 -23.01 14.12 -13.99
CA ASP A 392 -23.40 15.52 -14.19
C ASP A 392 -23.50 15.86 -15.70
N LEU A 393 -22.67 15.23 -16.54
CA LEU A 393 -22.85 15.27 -18.00
C LEU A 393 -24.22 14.78 -18.41
N CYS A 394 -24.61 13.58 -17.95
CA CYS A 394 -25.92 13.00 -18.27
C CYS A 394 -27.07 13.88 -17.76
N LYS A 395 -26.99 14.42 -16.53
CA LYS A 395 -27.99 15.34 -16.01
C LYS A 395 -28.13 16.62 -16.84
N ASN A 396 -26.99 17.21 -17.24
CA ASN A 396 -26.99 18.42 -18.04
C ASN A 396 -27.51 18.15 -19.45
N CYS A 397 -27.21 16.98 -20.06
CA CYS A 397 -27.87 16.56 -21.30
C CYS A 397 -29.41 16.61 -21.17
N ILE A 398 -29.94 15.99 -20.12
CA ILE A 398 -31.41 15.95 -19.88
C ILE A 398 -31.96 17.34 -19.59
N GLN A 399 -31.32 18.14 -18.75
CA GLN A 399 -31.84 19.43 -18.29
C GLN A 399 -31.70 20.56 -19.32
N LYS A 400 -30.63 20.53 -20.12
CA LYS A 400 -30.28 21.60 -21.07
C LYS A 400 -30.53 21.22 -22.53
N GLY A 401 -30.72 19.94 -22.80
CA GLY A 401 -31.15 19.43 -24.12
C GLY A 401 -30.13 19.71 -25.23
N THR A 402 -30.67 20.13 -26.37
CA THR A 402 -29.96 20.23 -27.65
C THR A 402 -28.71 21.13 -27.61
N ASP A 403 -28.80 22.28 -26.94
CA ASP A 403 -27.64 23.21 -26.86
C ASP A 403 -26.42 22.57 -26.18
N PHE A 404 -26.70 21.80 -25.13
CA PHE A 404 -25.61 21.13 -24.41
C PHE A 404 -25.06 19.90 -25.19
N ILE A 405 -25.95 19.21 -25.94
CA ILE A 405 -25.52 18.14 -26.85
C ILE A 405 -24.54 18.68 -27.90
N TYR A 406 -24.85 19.81 -28.56
CA TYR A 406 -23.93 20.42 -29.52
C TYR A 406 -22.59 20.84 -28.87
N ALA A 407 -22.64 21.37 -27.64
CA ALA A 407 -21.44 21.73 -26.93
C ALA A 407 -20.57 20.50 -26.61
N ILE A 408 -21.19 19.37 -26.21
CA ILE A 408 -20.48 18.10 -25.97
C ILE A 408 -19.82 17.62 -27.27
N VAL A 409 -20.56 17.55 -28.38
CA VAL A 409 -20.06 17.07 -29.67
C VAL A 409 -18.93 17.95 -30.17
N SER A 410 -19.09 19.30 -30.10
CA SER A 410 -18.01 20.23 -30.41
C SER A 410 -16.76 20.00 -29.55
N CYS A 411 -16.93 19.79 -28.25
CA CYS A 411 -15.84 19.46 -27.35
C CYS A 411 -15.14 18.14 -27.70
N MET A 412 -15.90 17.14 -28.19
CA MET A 412 -15.34 15.86 -28.60
C MET A 412 -14.48 15.97 -29.87
N HIS A 413 -14.79 16.88 -30.81
CA HIS A 413 -14.01 17.10 -32.03
C HIS A 413 -12.59 17.63 -31.78
N THR A 414 -12.34 18.25 -30.65
CA THR A 414 -11.04 18.91 -30.37
C THR A 414 -9.91 17.94 -30.00
N ASP A 415 -10.25 16.76 -29.47
CA ASP A 415 -9.25 15.75 -29.02
C ASP A 415 -9.92 14.37 -28.97
N GLU A 416 -9.39 13.40 -29.70
CA GLU A 416 -9.91 12.01 -29.75
C GLU A 416 -9.95 11.35 -28.38
N ARG A 417 -8.97 11.59 -27.50
CA ARG A 417 -8.96 11.06 -26.14
C ARG A 417 -10.08 11.67 -25.30
N ARG A 418 -10.35 12.95 -25.53
CA ARG A 418 -11.47 13.64 -24.88
C ARG A 418 -12.81 13.07 -25.35
N ALA A 419 -12.97 12.85 -26.65
CA ALA A 419 -14.14 12.21 -27.21
C ALA A 419 -14.43 10.85 -26.57
N ASN A 420 -13.40 10.00 -26.51
CA ASN A 420 -13.54 8.70 -25.87
C ASN A 420 -13.88 8.80 -24.38
N ASN A 421 -13.22 9.67 -23.62
CA ASN A 421 -13.52 9.84 -22.19
C ASN A 421 -14.96 10.31 -21.94
N ILE A 422 -15.45 11.23 -22.76
CA ILE A 422 -16.82 11.77 -22.63
C ILE A 422 -17.84 10.66 -22.93
N ILE A 423 -17.71 9.95 -24.06
CA ILE A 423 -18.69 8.94 -24.44
C ILE A 423 -18.71 7.76 -23.47
N GLN A 424 -17.56 7.31 -22.98
CA GLN A 424 -17.45 6.26 -21.98
C GLN A 424 -18.09 6.67 -20.65
N SER A 425 -17.88 7.93 -20.22
CA SER A 425 -18.54 8.47 -19.03
C SER A 425 -20.05 8.54 -19.18
N ILE A 426 -20.55 8.91 -20.37
CA ILE A 426 -21.98 8.93 -20.65
C ILE A 426 -22.55 7.52 -20.65
N ASP A 427 -21.90 6.59 -21.32
CA ASP A 427 -22.32 5.19 -21.40
C ASP A 427 -22.46 4.55 -20.01
N TYR A 428 -21.53 4.87 -19.11
CA TYR A 428 -21.56 4.34 -17.75
C TYR A 428 -22.72 4.88 -16.90
N TYR A 429 -23.14 6.14 -17.10
CA TYR A 429 -24.08 6.82 -16.20
C TYR A 429 -25.46 7.12 -16.82
N TYR A 430 -25.66 7.02 -18.13
CA TYR A 430 -26.91 7.47 -18.74
C TYR A 430 -28.13 6.69 -18.26
N VAL A 431 -28.02 5.37 -18.11
CA VAL A 431 -29.13 4.50 -17.69
C VAL A 431 -29.64 4.88 -16.30
N GLU A 432 -28.77 5.15 -15.36
CA GLU A 432 -29.15 5.56 -14.00
C GLU A 432 -29.90 6.92 -13.94
N ASN A 433 -29.70 7.76 -14.96
CA ASN A 433 -30.31 9.09 -15.04
C ASN A 433 -31.63 9.12 -15.78
N LEU A 434 -32.04 8.03 -16.44
CA LEU A 434 -33.31 7.94 -17.14
C LEU A 434 -34.46 7.85 -16.15
N LYS A 435 -35.35 8.88 -16.15
CA LYS A 435 -36.60 8.89 -15.36
C LYS A 435 -37.83 8.73 -16.23
N GLY A 436 -37.68 8.87 -17.54
CA GLY A 436 -38.78 8.77 -18.48
C GLY A 436 -38.32 8.85 -19.92
N TYR A 437 -39.25 8.67 -20.81
CA TYR A 437 -39.00 8.60 -22.27
C TYR A 437 -38.34 9.86 -22.85
N LYS A 438 -38.68 11.04 -22.33
CA LYS A 438 -38.05 12.29 -22.77
C LYS A 438 -36.57 12.37 -22.44
N ASP A 439 -36.15 11.78 -21.32
CA ASP A 439 -34.73 11.73 -20.94
C ASP A 439 -33.95 10.83 -21.90
N ALA A 440 -34.57 9.71 -22.31
CA ALA A 440 -33.99 8.80 -23.27
C ALA A 440 -33.80 9.45 -24.65
N ASP A 441 -34.75 10.27 -25.10
CA ASP A 441 -34.70 10.96 -26.39
C ASP A 441 -33.47 11.87 -26.54
N VAL A 442 -32.97 12.38 -25.44
CA VAL A 442 -31.77 13.25 -25.40
C VAL A 442 -30.55 12.45 -25.79
N PHE A 443 -30.42 11.23 -25.26
CA PHE A 443 -29.28 10.33 -25.58
C PHE A 443 -29.43 9.72 -26.98
N VAL A 444 -30.67 9.55 -27.49
CA VAL A 444 -30.90 9.22 -28.89
C VAL A 444 -30.32 10.30 -29.80
N ASP A 445 -30.61 11.58 -29.51
CA ASP A 445 -30.10 12.70 -30.33
C ASP A 445 -28.57 12.79 -30.24
N LEU A 446 -28.00 12.66 -29.05
CA LEU A 446 -26.55 12.70 -28.85
C LEU A 446 -25.86 11.57 -29.64
N SER A 447 -26.31 10.32 -29.45
CA SER A 447 -25.71 9.17 -30.12
C SER A 447 -25.83 9.25 -31.65
N TYR A 448 -27.00 9.68 -32.14
CA TYR A 448 -27.24 9.90 -33.57
C TYR A 448 -26.29 10.96 -34.14
N LEU A 449 -26.10 12.09 -33.44
CA LEU A 449 -25.19 13.13 -33.88
C LEU A 449 -23.76 12.64 -33.97
N ILE A 450 -23.29 11.93 -32.93
CA ILE A 450 -21.94 11.33 -32.93
C ILE A 450 -21.75 10.35 -34.10
N LEU A 451 -22.75 9.55 -34.41
CA LEU A 451 -22.69 8.58 -35.54
C LEU A 451 -22.66 9.27 -36.91
N LYS A 452 -23.29 10.43 -37.05
CA LYS A 452 -23.27 11.24 -38.28
C LYS A 452 -21.99 12.06 -38.47
N GLU A 453 -21.31 12.41 -37.40
CA GLU A 453 -20.12 13.22 -37.45
C GLU A 453 -18.84 12.34 -37.65
N GLU A 454 -17.71 13.00 -37.95
CA GLU A 454 -16.42 12.29 -38.10
C GLU A 454 -15.76 12.05 -36.74
N PHE A 455 -15.98 10.86 -36.17
CA PHE A 455 -15.32 10.41 -34.95
C PHE A 455 -14.60 9.09 -35.17
N PRO A 456 -13.55 8.79 -34.37
CA PRO A 456 -12.91 7.48 -34.38
C PRO A 456 -13.86 6.35 -34.08
N TYR A 457 -13.63 5.19 -34.70
CA TYR A 457 -14.50 4.02 -34.56
C TYR A 457 -14.86 3.66 -33.10
N PRO A 458 -13.92 3.64 -32.12
CA PRO A 458 -14.26 3.32 -30.72
C PRO A 458 -15.32 4.27 -30.11
N VAL A 459 -15.34 5.53 -30.52
CA VAL A 459 -16.32 6.50 -30.06
C VAL A 459 -17.68 6.23 -30.68
N LYS A 460 -17.71 5.96 -32.00
CA LYS A 460 -18.93 5.61 -32.72
C LYS A 460 -19.51 4.27 -32.28
N GLU A 461 -18.66 3.29 -31.96
CA GLU A 461 -19.08 1.99 -31.44
C GLU A 461 -19.88 2.14 -30.13
N VAL A 462 -19.42 2.96 -29.20
CA VAL A 462 -20.14 3.20 -27.94
C VAL A 462 -21.46 3.94 -28.22
N ALA A 463 -21.45 4.94 -29.08
CA ALA A 463 -22.66 5.66 -29.45
C ALA A 463 -23.71 4.74 -30.12
N ALA A 464 -23.26 3.79 -30.96
CA ALA A 464 -24.15 2.78 -31.57
C ALA A 464 -24.76 1.84 -30.53
N LYS A 465 -23.96 1.39 -29.54
CA LYS A 465 -24.47 0.57 -28.42
C LYS A 465 -25.48 1.30 -27.55
N ILE A 466 -25.25 2.57 -27.25
CA ILE A 466 -26.22 3.41 -26.52
C ILE A 466 -27.52 3.52 -27.33
N LEU A 467 -27.44 3.80 -28.63
CA LEU A 467 -28.61 3.97 -29.49
C LEU A 467 -29.42 2.67 -29.60
N LEU A 468 -28.78 1.54 -29.78
CA LEU A 468 -29.41 0.22 -29.82
C LEU A 468 -30.08 -0.11 -28.48
N TYR A 469 -29.42 0.10 -27.35
CA TYR A 469 -30.04 -0.11 -26.03
C TYR A 469 -31.29 0.73 -25.82
N LEU A 470 -31.30 1.99 -26.29
CA LEU A 470 -32.47 2.87 -26.21
C LEU A 470 -33.61 2.41 -27.10
N ASP A 471 -33.35 1.76 -28.22
CA ASP A 471 -34.36 1.13 -29.06
C ASP A 471 -34.94 -0.13 -28.40
N GLU A 472 -34.08 -1.09 -28.07
CA GLU A 472 -34.50 -2.42 -27.64
C GLU A 472 -34.96 -2.48 -26.18
N SER A 473 -34.14 -1.97 -25.25
CA SER A 473 -34.38 -2.11 -23.82
C SER A 473 -35.31 -1.03 -23.26
N VAL A 474 -35.29 0.18 -23.84
CA VAL A 474 -36.12 1.29 -23.43
C VAL A 474 -37.35 1.44 -24.33
N GLY A 475 -37.36 0.84 -25.53
CA GLY A 475 -38.46 0.83 -26.47
C GLY A 475 -38.73 2.21 -27.08
N ARG A 476 -37.67 2.94 -27.49
CA ARG A 476 -37.84 4.30 -28.04
C ARG A 476 -38.03 4.28 -29.57
N TYR A 477 -39.23 4.55 -30.06
CA TYR A 477 -39.49 4.73 -31.49
C TYR A 477 -38.56 5.77 -32.16
N LYS A 478 -38.14 6.80 -31.43
CA LYS A 478 -37.20 7.79 -31.92
C LYS A 478 -35.86 7.15 -32.24
N ALA A 479 -35.36 6.23 -31.40
CA ALA A 479 -34.11 5.48 -31.65
C ALA A 479 -34.26 4.61 -32.89
N GLN A 480 -35.36 3.87 -33.03
CA GLN A 480 -35.63 3.04 -34.20
C GLN A 480 -35.60 3.84 -35.50
N HIS A 481 -36.28 5.02 -35.54
CA HIS A 481 -36.24 5.90 -36.70
C HIS A 481 -34.81 6.40 -37.00
N LYS A 482 -34.02 6.74 -35.98
CA LYS A 482 -32.66 7.22 -36.16
C LYS A 482 -31.72 6.11 -36.62
N ILE A 483 -31.87 4.88 -36.13
CA ILE A 483 -31.12 3.69 -36.61
C ILE A 483 -31.41 3.46 -38.09
N LYS A 484 -32.70 3.46 -38.48
CA LYS A 484 -33.11 3.33 -39.88
C LYS A 484 -32.49 4.41 -40.77
N ASP A 485 -32.54 5.68 -40.33
CA ASP A 485 -31.96 6.81 -41.10
C ASP A 485 -30.42 6.66 -41.27
N LEU A 486 -29.71 6.11 -40.28
CA LEU A 486 -28.29 5.83 -40.37
C LEU A 486 -27.97 4.71 -41.35
N ILE A 487 -28.73 3.62 -41.32
CA ILE A 487 -28.57 2.48 -42.20
C ILE A 487 -28.88 2.88 -43.63
N ASP A 488 -30.06 3.52 -43.86
CA ASP A 488 -30.45 4.01 -45.18
C ASP A 488 -29.47 5.07 -45.72
N GLY A 489 -28.77 5.79 -44.83
CA GLY A 489 -27.71 6.74 -45.16
C GLY A 489 -26.34 6.14 -45.46
N GLY A 490 -26.19 4.81 -45.32
CA GLY A 490 -24.92 4.08 -45.61
C GLY A 490 -23.86 4.27 -44.52
N ILE A 491 -24.21 4.04 -43.28
CA ILE A 491 -23.25 4.04 -42.16
C ILE A 491 -22.19 2.94 -42.36
N ASP A 492 -21.04 3.06 -41.71
CA ASP A 492 -19.96 2.06 -41.71
C ASP A 492 -20.52 0.64 -41.46
N PRO A 493 -20.17 -0.39 -42.28
CA PRO A 493 -20.72 -1.72 -42.14
C PRO A 493 -20.54 -2.36 -40.75
N LEU A 494 -19.41 -2.09 -40.06
CA LEU A 494 -19.21 -2.62 -38.72
C LEU A 494 -20.13 -1.97 -37.68
N LEU A 495 -20.50 -0.71 -37.87
CA LEU A 495 -21.50 -0.02 -37.03
C LEU A 495 -22.91 -0.47 -37.40
N GLU A 496 -23.18 -0.75 -38.68
CA GLU A 496 -24.43 -1.32 -39.14
C GLU A 496 -24.71 -2.69 -38.52
N ASP A 497 -23.68 -3.56 -38.46
CA ASP A 497 -23.76 -4.84 -37.75
C ASP A 497 -24.16 -4.71 -36.29
N ILE A 498 -23.62 -3.70 -35.60
CA ILE A 498 -23.99 -3.41 -34.19
C ILE A 498 -25.45 -2.99 -34.12
N LEU A 499 -25.88 -2.07 -34.97
CA LEU A 499 -27.24 -1.52 -34.95
C LEU A 499 -28.31 -2.55 -35.41
N ASN A 500 -27.92 -3.60 -36.16
CA ASN A 500 -28.76 -4.69 -36.58
C ASN A 500 -28.64 -5.97 -35.72
N ALA A 501 -27.86 -5.96 -34.63
CA ALA A 501 -27.46 -7.16 -33.89
C ALA A 501 -28.62 -8.03 -33.38
N ASN A 502 -29.88 -7.54 -33.37
CA ASN A 502 -31.04 -8.30 -32.93
C ASN A 502 -32.20 -8.38 -33.96
N THR A 503 -31.98 -7.95 -35.21
CA THR A 503 -33.01 -8.20 -36.28
C THR A 503 -32.99 -9.67 -36.79
N SER A 504 -32.22 -10.55 -36.07
CA SER A 504 -32.02 -11.98 -36.48
C SER A 504 -32.59 -12.96 -35.45
N TYR A 505 -33.72 -12.66 -34.82
CA TYR A 505 -34.55 -13.65 -34.11
C TYR A 505 -36.01 -13.52 -34.40
#